data_7456e87b9988b13461fb927ef570d580
#
_entry.id   7456e87b9988b13461fb927ef570d580
#
_cell.length_a   1.000
_cell.length_b   1.000
_cell.length_c   1.000
_cell.angle_alpha   90.00
_cell.angle_beta   90.00
_cell.angle_gamma   90.00
#
_symmetry.space_group_name_H-M   'P 1'
#
loop_
_entity.id
_entity.type
_entity.pdbx_description
1 polymer ?
#
loop_
_entity_poly.entity_id
_entity_poly.type
_entity_poly.pdbx_seq_one_letter_code
_entity_poly.pdbx_strand_id
1 'polypeptide(L)'
;MSNTEFLTIDPFEAARTAADYIAAETGVESHDIALVLGSGWGEAANLIGETTATLMASEVPGFSPPAVEGHVGTIRSVLTREGKRALVLGARTHYYEGKGVRAVVHGVRAAAAAGCGTLVVTNGCGGLNENWAPGTPVLIRDHINLTATSPLEGATFVDLTDLYSARIRGIAREVDASLDEGVYAQFTGPHYETPAEVQYAKRIGADLVGMSTALEAIAARHAGLEVFGISLVTNLAAGISPVPLSHEEVLEAGHAAAPRISKLLAEIIARL
;
A
#
# COMPACT_ATOMS: atom_id res chain seq x y z
N MET A 1 26.70 1.60 7.95
CA MET A 1 26.20 0.50 7.08
C MET A 1 25.36 1.13 5.99
N SER A 2 25.62 0.85 4.72
CA SER A 2 24.75 1.36 3.64
C SER A 2 23.38 0.67 3.69
N ASN A 3 22.31 1.33 3.20
CA ASN A 3 20.97 0.70 3.14
C ASN A 3 20.96 -0.60 2.32
N THR A 4 21.90 -0.75 1.38
CA THR A 4 22.04 -1.97 0.57
C THR A 4 22.64 -3.12 1.40
N GLU A 5 23.69 -2.85 2.22
CA GLU A 5 24.26 -3.87 3.11
C GLU A 5 23.25 -4.31 4.17
N PHE A 6 22.43 -3.40 4.67
CA PHE A 6 21.38 -3.70 5.63
C PHE A 6 20.41 -4.77 5.14
N LEU A 7 20.04 -4.74 3.85
CA LEU A 7 19.12 -5.72 3.24
C LEU A 7 19.77 -7.09 2.94
N THR A 8 21.07 -7.29 3.24
CA THR A 8 21.74 -8.60 3.11
C THR A 8 21.62 -9.46 4.37
N ILE A 9 21.30 -8.87 5.52
CA ILE A 9 21.05 -9.60 6.78
C ILE A 9 19.65 -10.26 6.78
N ASP A 10 19.35 -11.00 7.83
CA ASP A 10 18.01 -11.58 7.99
C ASP A 10 16.92 -10.50 7.91
N PRO A 11 15.90 -10.64 7.05
CA PRO A 11 14.92 -9.59 6.81
C PRO A 11 14.07 -9.26 8.04
N PHE A 12 13.92 -10.17 9.00
CA PHE A 12 13.20 -9.91 10.25
C PHE A 12 14.09 -9.20 11.28
N GLU A 13 15.37 -9.48 11.28
CA GLU A 13 16.36 -8.74 12.08
C GLU A 13 16.48 -7.30 11.56
N ALA A 14 16.54 -7.13 10.24
CA ALA A 14 16.50 -5.82 9.60
C ALA A 14 15.25 -5.02 9.99
N ALA A 15 14.10 -5.68 9.99
CA ALA A 15 12.82 -5.08 10.37
C ALA A 15 12.78 -4.67 11.85
N ARG A 16 13.31 -5.49 12.76
CA ARG A 16 13.43 -5.15 14.20
C ARG A 16 14.32 -3.93 14.41
N THR A 17 15.48 -3.88 13.73
CA THR A 17 16.37 -2.71 13.83
C THR A 17 15.68 -1.42 13.37
N ALA A 18 14.87 -1.48 12.30
CA ALA A 18 14.08 -0.34 11.85
C ALA A 18 12.99 0.04 12.87
N ALA A 19 12.29 -0.94 13.45
CA ALA A 19 11.25 -0.72 14.46
C ALA A 19 11.84 -0.11 15.75
N ASP A 20 12.98 -0.59 16.22
CA ASP A 20 13.69 -0.05 17.38
C ASP A 20 14.10 1.41 17.15
N TYR A 21 14.58 1.74 15.95
CA TYR A 21 14.90 3.12 15.56
C TYR A 21 13.64 3.99 15.56
N ILE A 22 12.54 3.52 14.95
CA ILE A 22 11.26 4.24 14.94
C ILE A 22 10.77 4.49 16.38
N ALA A 23 10.85 3.49 17.26
CA ALA A 23 10.43 3.62 18.66
C ALA A 23 11.28 4.67 19.41
N ALA A 24 12.60 4.64 19.23
CA ALA A 24 13.51 5.59 19.86
C ALA A 24 13.25 7.04 19.42
N GLU A 25 13.09 7.27 18.10
CA GLU A 25 12.92 8.60 17.55
C GLU A 25 11.50 9.18 17.75
N THR A 26 10.48 8.33 17.78
CA THR A 26 9.09 8.77 17.98
C THR A 26 8.68 8.83 19.45
N GLY A 27 9.40 8.14 20.34
CA GLY A 27 9.01 7.92 21.74
C GLY A 27 7.79 6.99 21.88
N VAL A 28 7.44 6.23 20.83
CA VAL A 28 6.29 5.31 20.79
C VAL A 28 6.79 3.89 20.62
N GLU A 29 6.70 3.09 21.69
CA GLU A 29 7.22 1.71 21.72
C GLU A 29 6.45 0.76 20.78
N SER A 30 5.16 0.99 20.58
CA SER A 30 4.31 0.12 19.77
C SER A 30 3.24 0.90 19.01
N HIS A 31 2.91 0.42 17.82
CA HIS A 31 1.82 0.94 16.99
C HIS A 31 0.79 -0.15 16.73
N ASP A 32 -0.48 0.23 16.56
CA ASP A 32 -1.60 -0.72 16.37
C ASP A 32 -1.86 -0.99 14.88
N ILE A 33 -1.75 0.06 14.05
CA ILE A 33 -2.14 0.04 12.64
C ILE A 33 -1.00 0.61 11.80
N ALA A 34 -0.62 -0.07 10.71
CA ALA A 34 0.26 0.47 9.69
C ALA A 34 -0.54 0.92 8.46
N LEU A 35 -0.16 2.05 7.88
CA LEU A 35 -0.71 2.54 6.61
C LEU A 35 0.40 2.73 5.60
N VAL A 36 0.28 2.10 4.43
CA VAL A 36 1.11 2.40 3.26
C VAL A 36 0.29 3.24 2.30
N LEU A 37 0.59 4.53 2.24
CA LEU A 37 -0.15 5.48 1.42
C LEU A 37 0.49 5.60 0.02
N GLY A 38 -0.26 5.16 -0.99
CA GLY A 38 0.12 5.28 -2.39
C GLY A 38 -0.37 6.56 -3.05
N SER A 39 -0.23 6.63 -4.38
CA SER A 39 -0.65 7.78 -5.20
C SER A 39 -2.11 8.17 -4.96
N GLY A 40 -2.34 9.46 -4.71
CA GLY A 40 -3.65 10.03 -4.40
C GLY A 40 -4.06 9.98 -2.93
N TRP A 41 -3.38 9.20 -2.06
CA TRP A 41 -3.78 8.96 -0.68
C TRP A 41 -3.00 9.76 0.37
N GLY A 42 -2.00 10.56 -0.02
CA GLY A 42 -1.10 11.24 0.92
C GLY A 42 -1.81 12.12 1.96
N GLU A 43 -2.88 12.81 1.57
CA GLU A 43 -3.66 13.68 2.45
C GLU A 43 -4.45 12.92 3.54
N ALA A 44 -4.72 11.63 3.34
CA ALA A 44 -5.48 10.83 4.30
C ALA A 44 -4.84 10.81 5.68
N ALA A 45 -3.50 10.80 5.75
CA ALA A 45 -2.77 10.82 7.01
C ALA A 45 -3.08 12.03 7.90
N ASN A 46 -3.51 13.14 7.32
CA ASN A 46 -3.85 14.36 8.07
C ASN A 46 -5.24 14.29 8.73
N LEU A 47 -6.09 13.34 8.30
CA LEU A 47 -7.46 13.18 8.82
C LEU A 47 -7.63 12.05 9.82
N ILE A 48 -6.70 11.07 9.86
CA ILE A 48 -6.80 9.92 10.77
C ILE A 48 -6.49 10.27 12.23
N GLY A 49 -5.74 11.35 12.50
CA GLY A 49 -5.39 11.77 13.85
C GLY A 49 -4.34 12.87 13.90
N GLU A 50 -3.75 13.05 15.08
CA GLU A 50 -2.66 13.99 15.34
C GLU A 50 -1.31 13.33 15.02
N THR A 51 -0.51 13.93 14.15
CA THR A 51 0.88 13.50 13.93
C THR A 51 1.72 13.93 15.12
N THR A 52 2.20 12.97 15.90
CA THR A 52 3.03 13.19 17.09
C THR A 52 4.53 13.20 16.80
N ALA A 53 4.95 12.51 15.73
CA ALA A 53 6.34 12.50 15.26
C ALA A 53 6.42 12.26 13.76
N THR A 54 7.44 12.79 13.12
CA THR A 54 7.73 12.61 11.69
C THR A 54 9.22 12.34 11.52
N LEU A 55 9.56 11.26 10.82
CA LEU A 55 10.92 10.86 10.47
C LEU A 55 11.10 10.91 8.96
N MET A 56 12.32 11.24 8.51
CA MET A 56 12.68 11.01 7.11
C MET A 56 12.93 9.50 6.90
N ALA A 57 12.27 8.90 5.92
CA ALA A 57 12.43 7.47 5.66
C ALA A 57 13.89 7.08 5.37
N SER A 58 14.66 7.98 4.72
CA SER A 58 16.09 7.76 4.44
C SER A 58 16.98 7.66 5.68
N GLU A 59 16.50 8.10 6.84
CA GLU A 59 17.22 8.02 8.12
C GLU A 59 16.91 6.69 8.85
N VAL A 60 15.78 6.06 8.51
CA VAL A 60 15.36 4.80 9.13
C VAL A 60 16.10 3.63 8.47
N PRO A 61 16.74 2.74 9.26
CA PRO A 61 17.50 1.61 8.72
C PRO A 61 16.71 0.77 7.71
N GLY A 62 17.30 0.52 6.54
CA GLY A 62 16.73 -0.30 5.47
C GLY A 62 15.70 0.40 4.58
N PHE A 63 15.21 1.59 4.93
CA PHE A 63 14.36 2.37 4.05
C PHE A 63 15.16 3.13 3.00
N SER A 64 14.56 3.35 1.86
CA SER A 64 15.12 4.16 0.77
C SER A 64 14.34 5.46 0.62
N PRO A 65 14.99 6.54 0.15
CA PRO A 65 14.23 7.71 -0.28
C PRO A 65 13.29 7.34 -1.42
N PRO A 66 12.12 8.01 -1.53
CA PRO A 66 11.16 7.72 -2.59
C PRO A 66 11.77 8.01 -3.96
N ALA A 67 11.51 7.15 -4.94
CA ALA A 67 11.94 7.32 -6.32
C ALA A 67 10.87 8.01 -7.18
N VAL A 68 9.62 8.05 -6.73
CA VAL A 68 8.48 8.63 -7.46
C VAL A 68 8.30 10.09 -7.02
N GLU A 69 8.25 10.99 -7.99
CA GLU A 69 7.97 12.41 -7.76
C GLU A 69 6.58 12.60 -7.12
N GLY A 70 6.50 13.51 -6.14
CA GLY A 70 5.26 13.74 -5.37
C GLY A 70 5.05 12.80 -4.17
N HIS A 71 5.87 11.77 -4.00
CA HIS A 71 5.85 10.97 -2.78
C HIS A 71 6.67 11.63 -1.68
N VAL A 72 6.06 11.87 -0.52
CA VAL A 72 6.76 12.42 0.65
C VAL A 72 7.44 11.27 1.38
N GLY A 73 8.76 11.22 1.33
CA GLY A 73 9.57 10.16 1.94
C GLY A 73 9.60 10.24 3.47
N THR A 74 8.45 10.26 4.14
CA THR A 74 8.35 10.34 5.59
C THR A 74 7.69 9.11 6.19
N ILE A 75 8.06 8.82 7.44
CA ILE A 75 7.36 7.89 8.32
C ILE A 75 6.78 8.73 9.45
N ARG A 76 5.47 8.60 9.72
CA ARG A 76 4.79 9.37 10.75
C ARG A 76 4.17 8.48 11.81
N SER A 77 4.37 8.82 13.08
CA SER A 77 3.60 8.30 14.20
C SER A 77 2.39 9.20 14.42
N VAL A 78 1.20 8.61 14.37
CA VAL A 78 -0.06 9.35 14.47
C VAL A 78 -0.90 8.79 15.62
N LEU A 79 -1.40 9.65 16.49
CA LEU A 79 -2.39 9.29 17.50
C LEU A 79 -3.77 9.50 16.90
N THR A 80 -4.53 8.42 16.68
CA THR A 80 -5.89 8.50 16.16
C THR A 80 -6.84 9.11 17.21
N ARG A 81 -8.02 9.52 16.76
CA ARG A 81 -9.05 10.10 17.66
C ARG A 81 -9.56 9.07 18.68
N GLU A 82 -9.49 7.80 18.34
CA GLU A 82 -9.90 6.66 19.18
C GLU A 82 -8.78 6.19 20.13
N GLY A 83 -7.63 6.89 20.14
CA GLY A 83 -6.50 6.62 21.02
C GLY A 83 -5.55 5.51 20.55
N LYS A 84 -5.69 5.02 19.31
CA LYS A 84 -4.76 4.06 18.69
C LYS A 84 -3.54 4.75 18.12
N ARG A 85 -2.43 4.01 18.04
CA ARG A 85 -1.21 4.47 17.38
C ARG A 85 -1.15 3.96 15.94
N ALA A 86 -1.09 4.85 14.98
CA ALA A 86 -0.92 4.51 13.57
C ALA A 86 0.49 4.87 13.09
N LEU A 87 1.14 3.93 12.41
CA LEU A 87 2.42 4.13 11.72
C LEU A 87 2.15 4.37 10.24
N VAL A 88 2.34 5.59 9.76
CA VAL A 88 2.08 5.96 8.38
C VAL A 88 3.37 5.95 7.59
N LEU A 89 3.47 5.04 6.63
CA LEU A 89 4.58 4.87 5.71
C LEU A 89 4.29 5.66 4.42
N GLY A 90 4.84 6.87 4.32
CA GLY A 90 4.75 7.73 3.13
C GLY A 90 5.84 7.45 2.08
N ALA A 91 6.71 6.47 2.33
CA ALA A 91 7.76 6.02 1.42
C ALA A 91 7.49 4.59 1.00
N ARG A 92 7.10 4.39 -0.26
CA ARG A 92 6.95 3.07 -0.87
C ARG A 92 8.10 2.81 -1.83
N THR A 93 8.74 1.66 -1.74
CA THR A 93 9.66 1.15 -2.75
C THR A 93 8.89 0.25 -3.71
N HIS A 94 8.99 0.52 -5.00
CA HIS A 94 8.37 -0.31 -6.03
C HIS A 94 9.36 -1.35 -6.57
N TYR A 95 8.82 -2.48 -7.03
CA TYR A 95 9.67 -3.56 -7.53
C TYR A 95 10.49 -3.17 -8.76
N TYR A 96 9.96 -2.27 -9.61
CA TYR A 96 10.67 -1.75 -10.78
C TYR A 96 11.88 -0.85 -10.44
N GLU A 97 12.06 -0.43 -9.20
CA GLU A 97 13.24 0.33 -8.78
C GLU A 97 14.55 -0.51 -8.74
N GLY A 98 14.43 -1.82 -8.93
CA GLY A 98 15.58 -2.73 -9.02
C GLY A 98 16.29 -3.00 -7.69
N LYS A 99 15.68 -2.61 -6.55
CA LYS A 99 16.24 -2.81 -5.20
C LYS A 99 15.94 -4.19 -4.61
N GLY A 100 15.21 -5.02 -5.36
CA GLY A 100 14.81 -6.36 -4.95
C GLY A 100 13.60 -6.40 -4.04
N VAL A 101 12.98 -7.59 -3.95
CA VAL A 101 11.71 -7.78 -3.22
C VAL A 101 11.83 -7.52 -1.71
N ARG A 102 13.01 -7.77 -1.11
CA ARG A 102 13.24 -7.49 0.32
C ARG A 102 13.04 -6.00 0.63
N ALA A 103 13.55 -5.12 -0.24
CA ALA A 103 13.40 -3.66 -0.09
C ALA A 103 11.93 -3.24 -0.25
N VAL A 104 11.19 -3.85 -1.21
CA VAL A 104 9.76 -3.55 -1.43
C VAL A 104 8.93 -3.78 -0.17
N VAL A 105 9.19 -4.88 0.55
CA VAL A 105 8.37 -5.29 1.70
C VAL A 105 8.99 -4.93 3.06
N HIS A 106 10.14 -4.26 3.07
CA HIS A 106 10.84 -3.91 4.31
C HIS A 106 9.97 -3.06 5.24
N GLY A 107 9.28 -2.05 4.71
CA GLY A 107 8.40 -1.18 5.49
C GLY A 107 7.26 -1.93 6.17
N VAL A 108 6.69 -2.93 5.49
CA VAL A 108 5.63 -3.78 6.05
C VAL A 108 6.16 -4.67 7.17
N ARG A 109 7.35 -5.27 6.99
CA ARG A 109 8.01 -6.06 8.04
C ARG A 109 8.41 -5.20 9.24
N ALA A 110 8.90 -3.97 9.01
CA ALA A 110 9.22 -3.01 10.07
C ALA A 110 7.96 -2.61 10.85
N ALA A 111 6.82 -2.41 10.17
CA ALA A 111 5.56 -2.12 10.82
C ALA A 111 5.08 -3.29 11.71
N ALA A 112 5.21 -4.54 11.24
CA ALA A 112 4.92 -5.71 12.05
C ALA A 112 5.82 -5.79 13.29
N ALA A 113 7.12 -5.55 13.12
CA ALA A 113 8.09 -5.51 14.22
C ALA A 113 7.82 -4.37 15.21
N ALA A 114 7.25 -3.24 14.74
CA ALA A 114 6.78 -2.13 15.58
C ALA A 114 5.44 -2.40 16.29
N GLY A 115 4.91 -3.64 16.24
CA GLY A 115 3.72 -4.06 16.98
C GLY A 115 2.41 -3.92 16.24
N CYS A 116 2.39 -3.44 14.97
CA CYS A 116 1.16 -3.31 14.22
C CYS A 116 0.46 -4.67 14.04
N GLY A 117 -0.84 -4.71 14.31
CA GLY A 117 -1.68 -5.90 14.05
C GLY A 117 -2.44 -5.81 12.74
N THR A 118 -2.57 -4.62 12.17
CA THR A 118 -3.30 -4.37 10.91
C THR A 118 -2.44 -3.59 9.94
N LEU A 119 -2.48 -3.99 8.65
CA LEU A 119 -1.90 -3.24 7.54
C LEU A 119 -3.01 -2.72 6.62
N VAL A 120 -3.03 -1.42 6.41
CA VAL A 120 -3.83 -0.74 5.39
C VAL A 120 -2.94 -0.38 4.21
N VAL A 121 -3.18 -0.97 3.04
CA VAL A 121 -2.44 -0.66 1.82
C VAL A 121 -3.34 0.07 0.83
N THR A 122 -2.84 1.20 0.32
CA THR A 122 -3.55 1.99 -0.68
C THR A 122 -2.71 2.15 -1.94
N ASN A 123 -3.35 2.37 -3.07
CA ASN A 123 -2.67 2.62 -4.35
C ASN A 123 -3.54 3.45 -5.29
N GLY A 124 -2.93 4.00 -6.34
CA GLY A 124 -3.59 4.40 -7.57
C GLY A 124 -3.47 3.26 -8.59
N CYS A 125 -4.48 3.05 -9.42
CA CYS A 125 -4.55 1.94 -10.36
C CYS A 125 -5.30 2.28 -11.63
N GLY A 126 -5.08 1.48 -12.69
CA GLY A 126 -5.90 1.44 -13.88
C GLY A 126 -7.15 0.56 -13.65
N GLY A 127 -8.34 1.10 -13.95
CA GLY A 127 -9.59 0.35 -13.90
C GLY A 127 -9.84 -0.46 -15.17
N LEU A 128 -10.26 -1.72 -15.03
CA LEU A 128 -10.70 -2.58 -16.14
C LEU A 128 -12.22 -2.61 -16.30
N ASN A 129 -12.95 -2.13 -15.29
CA ASN A 129 -14.39 -1.97 -15.33
C ASN A 129 -14.73 -0.55 -15.82
N GLU A 130 -15.37 -0.46 -16.96
CA GLU A 130 -15.75 0.81 -17.62
C GLU A 130 -16.74 1.66 -16.81
N ASN A 131 -17.42 1.06 -15.81
CA ASN A 131 -18.32 1.79 -14.92
C ASN A 131 -17.59 2.51 -13.78
N TRP A 132 -16.29 2.26 -13.58
CA TRP A 132 -15.48 2.92 -12.55
C TRP A 132 -14.77 4.13 -13.12
N ALA A 133 -15.38 5.30 -12.99
CA ALA A 133 -14.75 6.54 -13.40
C ALA A 133 -13.47 6.84 -12.60
N PRO A 134 -12.52 7.62 -13.16
CA PRO A 134 -11.42 8.17 -12.37
C PRO A 134 -11.92 8.86 -11.10
N GLY A 135 -11.26 8.60 -9.97
CA GLY A 135 -11.69 9.04 -8.65
C GLY A 135 -12.55 8.02 -7.88
N THR A 136 -12.87 6.85 -8.46
CA THR A 136 -13.62 5.80 -7.78
C THR A 136 -12.73 4.99 -6.84
N PRO A 137 -13.01 4.92 -5.51
CA PRO A 137 -12.37 3.99 -4.61
C PRO A 137 -12.97 2.59 -4.77
N VAL A 138 -12.11 1.55 -4.80
CA VAL A 138 -12.50 0.15 -4.96
C VAL A 138 -11.78 -0.68 -3.90
N LEU A 139 -12.51 -1.51 -3.15
CA LEU A 139 -11.94 -2.43 -2.17
C LEU A 139 -11.22 -3.56 -2.90
N ILE A 140 -10.01 -3.90 -2.44
CA ILE A 140 -9.30 -5.07 -2.96
C ILE A 140 -9.79 -6.30 -2.21
N ARG A 141 -10.48 -7.21 -2.90
CA ARG A 141 -10.94 -8.48 -2.33
C ARG A 141 -9.93 -9.61 -2.51
N ASP A 142 -9.09 -9.51 -3.54
CA ASP A 142 -8.07 -10.51 -3.90
C ASP A 142 -7.04 -9.89 -4.85
N HIS A 143 -5.94 -10.61 -5.12
CA HIS A 143 -4.97 -10.17 -6.11
C HIS A 143 -4.48 -11.29 -7.03
N ILE A 144 -3.93 -10.88 -8.17
CA ILE A 144 -3.14 -11.72 -9.08
C ILE A 144 -1.72 -11.13 -9.13
N ASN A 145 -0.74 -11.89 -8.65
CA ASN A 145 0.66 -11.47 -8.67
C ASN A 145 1.33 -11.84 -10.01
N LEU A 146 1.52 -10.86 -10.87
CA LEU A 146 2.17 -11.01 -12.18
C LEU A 146 3.64 -10.55 -12.17
N THR A 147 4.25 -10.37 -10.99
CA THR A 147 5.66 -9.95 -10.89
C THR A 147 6.65 -11.08 -11.05
N ALA A 148 6.19 -12.33 -11.12
CA ALA A 148 7.01 -13.54 -11.14
C ALA A 148 7.96 -13.67 -9.93
N THR A 149 7.67 -13.00 -8.81
CA THR A 149 8.44 -13.08 -7.56
C THR A 149 7.55 -13.23 -6.34
N SER A 150 8.14 -13.60 -5.21
CA SER A 150 7.49 -13.66 -3.90
C SER A 150 8.38 -12.99 -2.86
N PRO A 151 7.82 -12.32 -1.84
CA PRO A 151 8.59 -11.83 -0.70
C PRO A 151 8.95 -12.95 0.30
N LEU A 152 8.38 -14.14 0.14
CA LEU A 152 8.66 -15.29 0.99
C LEU A 152 9.95 -15.98 0.54
N GLU A 153 10.74 -16.45 1.49
CA GLU A 153 12.02 -17.08 1.24
C GLU A 153 12.02 -18.52 1.78
N GLY A 154 12.73 -19.41 1.10
CA GLY A 154 12.81 -20.83 1.48
C GLY A 154 11.47 -21.56 1.35
N ALA A 155 11.32 -22.64 2.10
CA ALA A 155 10.10 -23.47 2.11
C ALA A 155 9.04 -22.91 3.08
N THR A 156 8.64 -21.66 2.87
CA THR A 156 7.67 -20.95 3.69
C THR A 156 6.31 -20.94 3.00
N PHE A 157 5.33 -21.61 3.61
CA PHE A 157 3.97 -21.74 3.07
C PHE A 157 3.00 -20.92 3.92
N VAL A 158 2.26 -20.01 3.29
CA VAL A 158 1.31 -19.10 3.95
C VAL A 158 -0.04 -19.22 3.26
N ASP A 159 -1.11 -19.35 4.05
CA ASP A 159 -2.48 -19.34 3.54
C ASP A 159 -2.90 -17.90 3.20
N LEU A 160 -3.30 -17.69 1.95
CA LEU A 160 -3.75 -16.40 1.41
C LEU A 160 -5.27 -16.37 1.08
N THR A 161 -6.05 -17.37 1.53
CA THR A 161 -7.48 -17.50 1.18
C THR A 161 -8.30 -16.28 1.59
N ASP A 162 -8.07 -15.72 2.78
CA ASP A 162 -8.67 -14.45 3.25
C ASP A 162 -7.55 -13.43 3.51
N LEU A 163 -6.73 -13.18 2.47
CA LEU A 163 -5.60 -12.26 2.58
C LEU A 163 -6.07 -10.83 2.85
N TYR A 164 -7.00 -10.33 2.04
CA TYR A 164 -7.64 -9.04 2.26
C TYR A 164 -8.89 -9.24 3.11
N SER A 165 -8.80 -8.92 4.40
CA SER A 165 -9.79 -9.24 5.42
C SER A 165 -11.24 -8.95 5.02
N ALA A 166 -12.06 -9.98 4.96
CA ALA A 166 -13.49 -9.84 4.73
C ALA A 166 -14.17 -9.02 5.85
N ARG A 167 -13.67 -9.14 7.09
CA ARG A 167 -14.13 -8.35 8.25
C ARG A 167 -13.93 -6.85 8.00
N ILE A 168 -12.72 -6.42 7.60
CA ILE A 168 -12.43 -4.99 7.41
C ILE A 168 -13.16 -4.45 6.17
N ARG A 169 -13.27 -5.25 5.08
CA ARG A 169 -14.10 -4.87 3.92
C ARG A 169 -15.58 -4.69 4.30
N GLY A 170 -16.08 -5.50 5.23
CA GLY A 170 -17.40 -5.32 5.82
C GLY A 170 -17.56 -3.97 6.53
N ILE A 171 -16.59 -3.61 7.39
CA ILE A 171 -16.54 -2.31 8.06
C ILE A 171 -16.50 -1.15 7.03
N ALA A 172 -15.70 -1.29 5.98
CA ALA A 172 -15.63 -0.27 4.93
C ALA A 172 -16.99 -0.04 4.24
N ARG A 173 -17.74 -1.10 3.98
CA ARG A 173 -19.12 -1.01 3.43
C ARG A 173 -20.15 -0.46 4.40
N GLU A 174 -19.95 -0.60 5.69
CA GLU A 174 -20.78 0.09 6.69
C GLU A 174 -20.53 1.59 6.70
N VAL A 175 -19.30 2.03 6.34
CA VAL A 175 -18.97 3.45 6.17
C VAL A 175 -19.54 4.00 4.87
N ASP A 176 -19.37 3.28 3.77
CA ASP A 176 -19.89 3.66 2.44
C ASP A 176 -20.39 2.39 1.71
N ALA A 177 -21.70 2.19 1.69
CA ALA A 177 -22.34 1.04 1.05
C ALA A 177 -22.21 1.03 -0.49
N SER A 178 -21.73 2.12 -1.08
CA SER A 178 -21.50 2.21 -2.53
C SER A 178 -20.14 1.65 -2.96
N LEU A 179 -19.29 1.21 -2.03
CA LEU A 179 -17.98 0.67 -2.35
C LEU A 179 -18.08 -0.67 -3.06
N ASP A 180 -17.58 -0.70 -4.29
CA ASP A 180 -17.36 -1.93 -5.04
C ASP A 180 -16.10 -2.68 -4.58
N GLU A 181 -16.00 -3.95 -4.97
CA GLU A 181 -14.82 -4.79 -4.75
C GLU A 181 -14.26 -5.30 -6.07
N GLY A 182 -12.94 -5.39 -6.15
CA GLY A 182 -12.24 -5.91 -7.32
C GLY A 182 -11.02 -6.76 -6.99
N VAL A 183 -10.56 -7.51 -8.00
CA VAL A 183 -9.31 -8.26 -7.99
C VAL A 183 -8.22 -7.38 -8.60
N TYR A 184 -7.15 -7.18 -7.83
CA TYR A 184 -6.01 -6.35 -8.24
C TYR A 184 -4.91 -7.19 -8.89
N ALA A 185 -4.51 -6.89 -10.13
CA ALA A 185 -3.36 -7.51 -10.77
C ALA A 185 -2.12 -6.61 -10.60
N GLN A 186 -1.07 -7.15 -9.95
CA GLN A 186 0.21 -6.46 -9.85
C GLN A 186 1.12 -6.84 -11.02
N PHE A 187 1.43 -5.86 -11.86
CA PHE A 187 2.51 -5.91 -12.85
C PHE A 187 3.82 -5.36 -12.26
N THR A 188 4.93 -5.64 -12.94
CA THR A 188 6.24 -5.13 -12.49
C THR A 188 6.37 -3.62 -12.74
N GLY A 189 5.94 -3.11 -13.88
CA GLY A 189 6.22 -1.75 -14.33
C GLY A 189 7.70 -1.58 -14.77
N PRO A 190 8.21 -0.33 -14.96
CA PRO A 190 7.53 0.97 -14.74
C PRO A 190 6.63 1.44 -15.89
N HIS A 191 6.65 0.76 -17.05
CA HIS A 191 5.75 1.11 -18.15
C HIS A 191 4.30 0.72 -17.82
N TYR A 192 3.35 1.48 -18.33
CA TYR A 192 1.95 1.07 -18.33
C TYR A 192 1.76 -0.17 -19.20
N GLU A 193 0.73 -0.94 -18.87
CA GLU A 193 0.38 -2.15 -19.61
C GLU A 193 -0.02 -1.81 -21.05
N THR A 194 0.33 -2.68 -21.98
CA THR A 194 -0.18 -2.62 -23.35
C THR A 194 -1.67 -3.01 -23.37
N PRO A 195 -2.47 -2.62 -24.41
CA PRO A 195 -3.85 -3.10 -24.54
C PRO A 195 -4.00 -4.62 -24.50
N ALA A 196 -3.01 -5.37 -24.99
CA ALA A 196 -3.02 -6.85 -24.97
C ALA A 196 -2.79 -7.38 -23.54
N GLU A 197 -1.91 -6.77 -22.76
CA GLU A 197 -1.68 -7.12 -21.34
C GLU A 197 -2.91 -6.78 -20.50
N VAL A 198 -3.59 -5.65 -20.76
CA VAL A 198 -4.86 -5.28 -20.12
C VAL A 198 -5.95 -6.32 -20.42
N GLN A 199 -6.08 -6.74 -21.70
CA GLN A 199 -7.02 -7.79 -22.08
C GLN A 199 -6.67 -9.15 -21.46
N TYR A 200 -5.39 -9.48 -21.31
CA TYR A 200 -4.94 -10.66 -20.60
C TYR A 200 -5.36 -10.60 -19.12
N ALA A 201 -5.05 -9.51 -18.43
CA ALA A 201 -5.43 -9.31 -17.03
C ALA A 201 -6.96 -9.46 -16.84
N LYS A 202 -7.77 -8.84 -17.69
CA LYS A 202 -9.23 -8.95 -17.67
C LYS A 202 -9.71 -10.40 -17.83
N ARG A 203 -9.11 -11.16 -18.76
CA ARG A 203 -9.48 -12.56 -19.03
C ARG A 203 -9.14 -13.51 -17.89
N ILE A 204 -8.09 -13.25 -17.12
CA ILE A 204 -7.72 -14.06 -15.95
C ILE A 204 -8.43 -13.61 -14.67
N GLY A 205 -9.33 -12.62 -14.74
CA GLY A 205 -10.22 -12.24 -13.66
C GLY A 205 -9.78 -11.00 -12.87
N ALA A 206 -8.85 -10.20 -13.38
CA ALA A 206 -8.52 -8.91 -12.76
C ALA A 206 -9.56 -7.83 -13.10
N ASP A 207 -9.80 -6.95 -12.14
CA ASP A 207 -10.65 -5.76 -12.25
C ASP A 207 -9.83 -4.46 -12.21
N LEU A 208 -8.60 -4.54 -11.66
CA LEU A 208 -7.68 -3.43 -11.43
C LEU A 208 -6.27 -3.84 -11.84
N VAL A 209 -5.46 -2.91 -12.36
CA VAL A 209 -4.05 -3.14 -12.68
C VAL A 209 -3.17 -2.06 -12.04
N GLY A 210 -1.99 -2.44 -11.58
CA GLY A 210 -1.01 -1.53 -11.02
C GLY A 210 0.31 -2.20 -10.67
N MET A 211 1.21 -1.49 -10.00
CA MET A 211 2.62 -1.88 -9.86
C MET A 211 3.09 -2.02 -8.41
N SER A 212 2.15 -2.23 -7.46
CA SER A 212 2.44 -2.30 -6.02
C SER A 212 1.47 -3.26 -5.30
N THR A 213 1.51 -3.30 -3.95
CA THR A 213 0.44 -3.87 -3.10
C THR A 213 0.48 -5.38 -2.91
N ALA A 214 0.50 -6.21 -3.96
CA ALA A 214 0.42 -7.67 -3.78
C ALA A 214 1.60 -8.24 -2.99
N LEU A 215 2.83 -7.81 -3.30
CA LEU A 215 4.02 -8.24 -2.56
C LEU A 215 3.98 -7.79 -1.11
N GLU A 216 3.51 -6.56 -0.85
CA GLU A 216 3.35 -6.02 0.50
C GLU A 216 2.29 -6.80 1.29
N ALA A 217 1.16 -7.12 0.67
CA ALA A 217 0.09 -7.90 1.29
C ALA A 217 0.53 -9.33 1.66
N ILE A 218 1.29 -10.00 0.77
CA ILE A 218 1.85 -11.33 1.05
C ILE A 218 2.81 -11.27 2.25
N ALA A 219 3.71 -10.28 2.28
CA ALA A 219 4.64 -10.10 3.39
C ALA A 219 3.93 -9.77 4.70
N ALA A 220 2.87 -8.97 4.65
CA ALA A 220 2.04 -8.63 5.81
C ALA A 220 1.37 -9.88 6.40
N ARG A 221 0.75 -10.70 5.57
CA ARG A 221 0.14 -11.97 6.01
C ARG A 221 1.17 -12.89 6.64
N HIS A 222 2.35 -13.00 6.04
CA HIS A 222 3.47 -13.79 6.60
C HIS A 222 3.92 -13.27 7.96
N ALA A 223 3.91 -11.96 8.15
CA ALA A 223 4.25 -11.31 9.44
C ALA A 223 3.09 -11.30 10.46
N GLY A 224 1.94 -11.89 10.13
CA GLY A 224 0.80 -12.03 11.03
C GLY A 224 -0.16 -10.84 11.06
N LEU A 225 -0.02 -9.86 10.15
CA LEU A 225 -0.95 -8.73 10.10
C LEU A 225 -2.26 -9.10 9.40
N GLU A 226 -3.36 -8.51 9.87
CA GLU A 226 -4.62 -8.47 9.14
C GLU A 226 -4.52 -7.38 8.05
N VAL A 227 -4.83 -7.71 6.79
CA VAL A 227 -4.60 -6.81 5.66
C VAL A 227 -5.91 -6.23 5.15
N PHE A 228 -5.92 -4.93 4.93
CA PHE A 228 -6.97 -4.22 4.20
C PHE A 228 -6.37 -3.48 3.02
N GLY A 229 -6.94 -3.68 1.83
CA GLY A 229 -6.53 -3.03 0.59
C GLY A 229 -7.64 -2.18 -0.02
N ILE A 230 -7.29 -0.96 -0.43
CA ILE A 230 -8.19 -0.09 -1.18
C ILE A 230 -7.43 0.63 -2.29
N SER A 231 -7.96 0.56 -3.50
CA SER A 231 -7.43 1.20 -4.70
C SER A 231 -8.21 2.46 -5.03
N LEU A 232 -7.52 3.45 -5.58
CA LEU A 232 -8.15 4.58 -6.28
C LEU A 232 -8.01 4.33 -7.78
N VAL A 233 -9.10 4.21 -8.51
CA VAL A 233 -9.07 4.22 -9.96
C VAL A 233 -8.66 5.62 -10.41
N THR A 234 -7.45 5.76 -10.96
CA THR A 234 -6.93 7.04 -11.44
C THR A 234 -7.19 7.27 -12.91
N ASN A 235 -7.35 6.18 -13.65
CA ASN A 235 -7.60 6.16 -15.09
C ASN A 235 -8.24 4.82 -15.49
N LEU A 236 -8.89 4.75 -16.61
CA LEU A 236 -9.17 3.48 -17.27
C LEU A 236 -7.88 2.95 -17.91
N ALA A 237 -7.68 1.63 -17.87
CA ALA A 237 -6.46 1.01 -18.38
C ALA A 237 -6.31 1.14 -19.91
N ALA A 238 -5.10 0.89 -20.41
CA ALA A 238 -4.77 1.02 -21.82
C ALA A 238 -5.70 0.17 -22.72
N GLY A 239 -6.21 0.78 -23.78
CA GLY A 239 -7.16 0.13 -24.71
C GLY A 239 -8.61 0.10 -24.23
N ILE A 240 -8.86 0.53 -22.97
CA ILE A 240 -10.19 0.85 -22.43
C ILE A 240 -10.32 2.38 -22.39
N SER A 241 -9.29 3.09 -21.90
CA SER A 241 -9.20 4.54 -22.01
C SER A 241 -9.27 4.99 -23.46
N PRO A 242 -10.07 6.01 -23.79
CA PRO A 242 -10.13 6.59 -25.15
C PRO A 242 -8.93 7.49 -25.46
N VAL A 243 -8.09 7.82 -24.45
CA VAL A 243 -6.93 8.70 -24.56
C VAL A 243 -5.67 7.98 -24.11
N PRO A 244 -4.46 8.39 -24.57
CA PRO A 244 -3.21 7.87 -24.06
C PRO A 244 -3.06 8.13 -22.55
N LEU A 245 -2.45 7.19 -21.83
CA LEU A 245 -2.21 7.30 -20.39
C LEU A 245 -1.03 8.22 -20.10
N SER A 246 -1.15 9.03 -19.05
CA SER A 246 -0.06 9.85 -18.54
C SER A 246 0.01 9.81 -17.02
N HIS A 247 1.22 10.05 -16.46
CA HIS A 247 1.38 10.16 -15.01
C HIS A 247 0.71 11.42 -14.46
N GLU A 248 0.60 12.46 -15.27
CA GLU A 248 -0.07 13.71 -14.90
C GLU A 248 -1.58 13.50 -14.63
N GLU A 249 -2.28 12.74 -15.48
CA GLU A 249 -3.67 12.36 -15.24
C GLU A 249 -3.86 11.57 -13.93
N VAL A 250 -2.89 10.70 -13.61
CA VAL A 250 -2.90 9.93 -12.33
C VAL A 250 -2.84 10.89 -11.14
N LEU A 251 -1.96 11.90 -11.20
CA LEU A 251 -1.82 12.90 -10.13
C LEU A 251 -3.07 13.78 -10.03
N GLU A 252 -3.61 14.24 -11.14
CA GLU A 252 -4.83 15.07 -11.18
C GLU A 252 -6.04 14.32 -10.61
N ALA A 253 -6.25 13.06 -11.02
CA ALA A 253 -7.32 12.23 -10.48
C ALA A 253 -7.16 12.00 -8.97
N GLY A 254 -5.92 11.77 -8.51
CA GLY A 254 -5.57 11.64 -7.10
C GLY A 254 -5.92 12.90 -6.32
N HIS A 255 -5.50 14.08 -6.79
CA HIS A 255 -5.80 15.36 -6.15
C HIS A 255 -7.30 15.66 -6.10
N ALA A 256 -8.02 15.42 -7.19
CA ALA A 256 -9.47 15.64 -7.25
C ALA A 256 -10.24 14.72 -6.27
N ALA A 257 -9.80 13.46 -6.11
CA ALA A 257 -10.44 12.51 -5.22
C ALA A 257 -10.02 12.68 -3.74
N ALA A 258 -8.87 13.29 -3.45
CA ALA A 258 -8.25 13.33 -2.13
C ALA A 258 -9.19 13.72 -0.99
N PRO A 259 -10.06 14.75 -1.08
CA PRO A 259 -10.96 15.11 0.03
C PRO A 259 -11.95 14.00 0.39
N ARG A 260 -12.49 13.29 -0.63
CA ARG A 260 -13.45 12.20 -0.42
C ARG A 260 -12.76 10.96 0.14
N ILE A 261 -11.68 10.50 -0.50
CA ILE A 261 -11.01 9.25 -0.13
C ILE A 261 -10.28 9.37 1.22
N SER A 262 -9.75 10.53 1.56
CA SER A 262 -9.11 10.78 2.85
C SER A 262 -10.11 10.70 4.00
N LYS A 263 -11.31 11.28 3.84
CA LYS A 263 -12.40 11.17 4.81
C LYS A 263 -12.87 9.72 4.93
N LEU A 264 -13.11 9.04 3.82
CA LEU A 264 -13.50 7.62 3.79
C LEU A 264 -12.50 6.75 4.56
N LEU A 265 -11.19 6.91 4.27
CA LEU A 265 -10.16 6.13 4.93
C LEU A 265 -10.09 6.42 6.44
N ALA A 266 -10.20 7.69 6.84
CA ALA A 266 -10.22 8.07 8.25
C ALA A 266 -11.41 7.45 9.01
N GLU A 267 -12.60 7.44 8.41
CA GLU A 267 -13.80 6.83 8.99
C GLU A 267 -13.70 5.29 9.09
N ILE A 268 -13.03 4.63 8.13
CA ILE A 268 -12.76 3.20 8.21
C ILE A 268 -11.78 2.92 9.36
N ILE A 269 -10.66 3.65 9.43
CA ILE A 269 -9.63 3.47 10.46
C ILE A 269 -10.19 3.69 11.86
N ALA A 270 -11.08 4.66 12.04
CA ALA A 270 -11.73 4.93 13.32
C ALA A 270 -12.56 3.73 13.84
N ARG A 271 -12.90 2.76 12.99
CA ARG A 271 -13.68 1.57 13.37
C ARG A 271 -12.86 0.29 13.48
N LEU A 272 -11.55 0.36 13.16
CA LEU A 272 -10.63 -0.79 13.31
C LEU A 272 -10.18 -0.96 14.76
#